data_f843ec7f509e7e52811d44e3f21059ef
#
_entry.id   f843ec7f509e7e52811d44e3f21059ef
#
_cell.length_a   1.000
_cell.length_b   1.000
_cell.length_c   1.000
_cell.angle_alpha   90.00
_cell.angle_beta   90.00
_cell.angle_gamma   90.00
#
_symmetry.space_group_name_H-M   'P 1'
#
loop_
_entity.id
_entity.type
_entity.pdbx_description
1 polymer ?
#
loop_
_entity_poly.entity_id
_entity_poly.type
_entity_poly.pdbx_seq_one_letter_code
_entity_poly.pdbx_strand_id
1 'polypeptide(L)'
;GMYGANDLPAGELNGDILLNFDTEVWGEFVIGSAGGIDITATLDYKEVETDKEDAAVKVTLKGLKGGHSGIEINEGRANANKCMVRFVREAISELDARLASWQGGNMRNAIPFQAEVVLTLPKENIEALNDLVADWKDEICDEFEGIETTENIEFFAENVETPKMQVPAEIQDNLVDAIYACHDGVLRMAPSMPGIVETSSNLAIIEISGGKAAIKILARSSHEYYKMYLATMMESCFNM
;
A
#
# COMPACT_ATOMS: atom_id res chain seq x y z
N GLY A 1 6.05 18.07 -8.59
CA GLY A 1 5.21 18.61 -7.50
C GLY A 1 4.40 19.82 -7.97
N MET A 2 3.29 20.07 -7.31
CA MET A 2 2.31 21.13 -7.67
C MET A 2 2.61 22.49 -7.02
N TYR A 3 3.84 22.72 -6.57
CA TYR A 3 4.21 23.94 -5.84
C TYR A 3 3.87 25.22 -6.62
N GLY A 4 4.17 25.27 -7.95
CA GLY A 4 3.86 26.45 -8.76
C GLY A 4 2.37 26.76 -8.90
N ALA A 5 1.52 25.72 -8.88
CA ALA A 5 0.06 25.91 -8.91
C ALA A 5 -0.49 26.32 -7.52
N ASN A 6 0.07 25.75 -6.46
CA ASN A 6 -0.35 26.06 -5.08
C ASN A 6 0.11 27.45 -4.63
N ASP A 7 1.27 27.89 -5.11
CA ASP A 7 1.87 29.18 -4.74
C ASP A 7 1.47 30.32 -5.67
N LEU A 8 0.55 30.07 -6.65
CA LEU A 8 0.07 31.11 -7.56
C LEU A 8 -0.79 32.14 -6.79
N PRO A 9 -0.37 33.41 -6.72
CA PRO A 9 -1.14 34.42 -6.00
C PRO A 9 -2.51 34.67 -6.62
N ALA A 10 -3.49 34.99 -5.81
CA ALA A 10 -4.81 35.37 -6.29
C ALA A 10 -4.73 36.64 -7.18
N GLY A 11 -5.37 36.62 -8.34
CA GLY A 11 -5.40 37.74 -9.27
C GLY A 11 -4.30 37.79 -10.34
N GLU A 12 -3.37 36.82 -10.34
CA GLU A 12 -2.38 36.69 -11.41
C GLU A 12 -2.98 36.22 -12.74
N LEU A 13 -4.06 35.43 -12.69
CA LEU A 13 -4.79 34.98 -13.87
C LEU A 13 -6.04 35.83 -14.06
N ASN A 14 -6.07 36.61 -15.18
CA ASN A 14 -7.16 37.54 -15.53
C ASN A 14 -7.90 37.09 -16.80
N GLY A 15 -7.80 35.82 -17.19
CA GLY A 15 -8.48 35.26 -18.36
C GLY A 15 -9.91 34.85 -18.04
N ASP A 16 -10.83 35.06 -18.98
CA ASP A 16 -12.22 34.59 -18.90
C ASP A 16 -12.35 33.11 -19.24
N ILE A 17 -11.35 32.52 -19.89
CA ILE A 17 -11.33 31.12 -20.31
C ILE A 17 -9.98 30.49 -19.95
N LEU A 18 -9.99 29.37 -19.26
CA LEU A 18 -8.83 28.54 -19.00
C LEU A 18 -8.85 27.33 -19.95
N LEU A 19 -7.79 27.17 -20.74
CA LEU A 19 -7.57 25.99 -21.57
C LEU A 19 -6.42 25.18 -20.97
N ASN A 20 -6.75 24.08 -20.35
CA ASN A 20 -5.76 23.11 -19.85
C ASN A 20 -5.54 22.02 -20.91
N PHE A 21 -4.33 21.94 -21.44
CA PHE A 21 -3.94 20.93 -22.43
C PHE A 21 -3.25 19.70 -21.83
N ASP A 22 -3.21 19.60 -20.51
CA ASP A 22 -2.63 18.46 -19.78
C ASP A 22 -3.64 17.30 -19.77
N THR A 23 -3.77 16.63 -20.91
CA THR A 23 -4.58 15.42 -21.11
C THR A 23 -3.77 14.38 -21.87
N GLU A 24 -3.93 13.11 -21.50
CA GLU A 24 -3.19 11.99 -22.10
C GLU A 24 -3.93 11.32 -23.26
N VAL A 25 -5.24 11.58 -23.41
CA VAL A 25 -6.06 10.94 -24.44
C VAL A 25 -6.38 11.93 -25.57
N TRP A 26 -5.92 11.59 -26.77
CA TRP A 26 -6.16 12.42 -27.96
C TRP A 26 -7.65 12.48 -28.31
N GLY A 27 -8.16 13.71 -28.47
CA GLY A 27 -9.54 13.95 -28.88
C GLY A 27 -10.57 13.92 -27.73
N GLU A 28 -10.12 13.77 -26.48
CA GLU A 28 -10.98 13.85 -25.30
C GLU A 28 -10.88 15.22 -24.61
N PHE A 29 -12.05 15.73 -24.18
CA PHE A 29 -12.15 16.89 -23.30
C PHE A 29 -12.58 16.45 -21.92
N VAL A 30 -11.69 16.59 -20.93
CA VAL A 30 -12.00 16.29 -19.53
C VAL A 30 -12.65 17.52 -18.91
N ILE A 31 -13.93 17.41 -18.53
CA ILE A 31 -14.73 18.52 -17.99
C ILE A 31 -14.85 18.48 -16.46
N GLY A 32 -14.20 17.53 -15.80
CA GLY A 32 -14.18 17.39 -14.35
C GLY A 32 -13.16 16.36 -13.90
N SER A 33 -12.83 16.38 -12.62
CA SER A 33 -11.95 15.41 -11.98
C SER A 33 -12.45 15.05 -10.58
N ALA A 34 -12.12 13.85 -10.12
CA ALA A 34 -12.30 13.51 -8.73
C ALA A 34 -11.35 14.32 -7.83
N GLY A 35 -11.84 14.73 -6.67
CA GLY A 35 -10.99 15.27 -5.62
C GLY A 35 -10.15 14.17 -4.98
N GLY A 36 -8.95 14.51 -4.49
CA GLY A 36 -8.10 13.61 -3.73
C GLY A 36 -7.84 14.12 -2.32
N ILE A 37 -7.50 13.22 -1.42
CA ILE A 37 -7.01 13.53 -0.08
C ILE A 37 -5.86 12.58 0.25
N ASP A 38 -4.72 13.19 0.62
CA ASP A 38 -3.56 12.46 1.12
C ASP A 38 -3.72 12.21 2.62
N ILE A 39 -3.65 10.95 3.00
CA ILE A 39 -3.72 10.51 4.39
C ILE A 39 -2.35 9.92 4.74
N THR A 40 -1.81 10.31 5.90
CA THR A 40 -0.56 9.75 6.42
C THR A 40 -0.78 9.40 7.88
N ALA A 41 -0.71 8.11 8.20
CA ALA A 41 -0.60 7.61 9.56
C ALA A 41 0.87 7.50 9.92
N THR A 42 1.26 8.04 11.08
CA THR A 42 2.65 7.98 11.57
C THR A 42 2.68 7.52 13.01
N LEU A 43 3.67 6.70 13.33
CA LEU A 43 3.92 6.23 14.68
C LEU A 43 5.42 6.25 14.98
N ASP A 44 5.81 6.88 16.08
CA ASP A 44 7.14 6.74 16.66
C ASP A 44 7.06 5.70 17.79
N TYR A 45 7.96 4.73 17.77
CA TYR A 45 8.02 3.67 18.78
C TYR A 45 9.46 3.37 19.20
N LYS A 46 9.62 2.77 20.37
CA LYS A 46 10.93 2.30 20.81
C LYS A 46 11.10 0.86 20.41
N GLU A 47 12.09 0.58 19.56
CA GLU A 47 12.45 -0.78 19.15
C GLU A 47 12.90 -1.63 20.34
N VAL A 48 12.79 -2.95 20.20
CA VAL A 48 13.29 -3.96 21.14
C VAL A 48 14.45 -4.72 20.51
N GLU A 49 15.32 -5.30 21.34
CA GLU A 49 16.40 -6.16 20.86
C GLU A 49 15.84 -7.43 20.23
N THR A 50 16.42 -7.84 19.11
CA THR A 50 16.13 -9.13 18.47
C THR A 50 16.73 -10.26 19.31
N ASP A 51 16.06 -11.39 19.38
CA ASP A 51 16.59 -12.58 20.05
C ASP A 51 17.86 -13.04 19.30
N LYS A 52 18.89 -13.39 20.05
CA LYS A 52 20.18 -13.82 19.50
C LYS A 52 20.14 -15.16 18.79
N GLU A 53 19.15 -15.98 19.14
CA GLU A 53 18.94 -17.30 18.55
C GLU A 53 18.10 -17.22 17.27
N ASP A 54 17.43 -16.09 16.99
CA ASP A 54 16.67 -15.90 15.78
C ASP A 54 17.57 -15.73 14.55
N ALA A 55 17.02 -16.13 13.41
CA ALA A 55 17.53 -15.79 12.09
C ALA A 55 16.68 -14.68 11.49
N ALA A 56 17.19 -14.05 10.45
CA ALA A 56 16.44 -13.05 9.71
C ALA A 56 16.32 -13.38 8.23
N VAL A 57 15.14 -13.12 7.69
CA VAL A 57 14.81 -13.35 6.30
C VAL A 57 14.18 -12.09 5.72
N LYS A 58 14.65 -11.68 4.55
CA LYS A 58 13.99 -10.66 3.74
C LYS A 58 13.04 -11.36 2.76
N VAL A 59 11.76 -11.03 2.84
CA VAL A 59 10.75 -11.52 1.88
C VAL A 59 10.40 -10.39 0.93
N THR A 60 10.47 -10.68 -0.36
CA THR A 60 10.22 -9.72 -1.43
C THR A 60 9.10 -10.20 -2.33
N LEU A 61 8.10 -9.35 -2.53
CA LEU A 61 7.08 -9.47 -3.58
C LEU A 61 7.34 -8.40 -4.62
N LYS A 62 7.47 -8.77 -5.89
CA LYS A 62 7.66 -7.84 -7.02
C LYS A 62 7.12 -8.43 -8.32
N GLY A 63 7.09 -7.61 -9.37
CA GLY A 63 6.65 -8.02 -10.70
C GLY A 63 5.15 -7.89 -10.94
N LEU A 64 4.41 -7.28 -10.00
CA LEU A 64 3.02 -6.88 -10.21
C LEU A 64 2.92 -5.72 -11.21
N LYS A 65 1.79 -5.59 -11.90
CA LYS A 65 1.58 -4.53 -12.90
C LYS A 65 1.65 -3.12 -12.31
N GLY A 66 1.13 -2.94 -11.09
CA GLY A 66 0.92 -1.62 -10.54
C GLY A 66 -0.07 -0.81 -11.38
N GLY A 67 0.11 0.51 -11.45
CA GLY A 67 -0.72 1.38 -12.28
C GLY A 67 -1.17 2.65 -11.56
N HIS A 68 -1.94 3.48 -12.26
CA HIS A 68 -2.45 4.73 -11.71
C HIS A 68 -3.63 4.49 -10.78
N SER A 69 -3.52 4.92 -9.53
CA SER A 69 -4.51 4.68 -8.46
C SER A 69 -5.88 5.36 -8.67
N GLY A 70 -6.06 6.12 -9.72
CA GLY A 70 -7.34 6.74 -10.07
C GLY A 70 -7.98 6.11 -11.31
N ILE A 71 -7.20 5.88 -12.36
CA ILE A 71 -7.70 5.43 -13.66
C ILE A 71 -7.82 3.90 -13.70
N GLU A 72 -6.87 3.19 -13.07
CA GLU A 72 -6.75 1.72 -13.16
C GLU A 72 -7.14 1.00 -11.87
N ILE A 73 -7.62 1.74 -10.86
CA ILE A 73 -7.98 1.18 -9.54
C ILE A 73 -9.12 0.16 -9.59
N ASN A 74 -9.98 0.23 -10.63
CA ASN A 74 -11.10 -0.68 -10.85
C ASN A 74 -10.76 -1.87 -11.74
N GLU A 75 -9.51 -2.03 -12.13
CA GLU A 75 -9.08 -3.17 -12.95
C GLU A 75 -8.78 -4.42 -12.11
N GLY A 76 -8.88 -4.33 -10.79
CA GLY A 76 -8.65 -5.45 -9.89
C GLY A 76 -7.19 -5.84 -9.74
N ARG A 77 -6.25 -4.94 -10.11
CA ARG A 77 -4.81 -5.21 -10.00
C ARG A 77 -4.37 -5.44 -8.56
N ALA A 78 -3.40 -6.30 -8.38
CA ALA A 78 -2.83 -6.60 -7.07
C ALA A 78 -2.13 -5.38 -6.46
N ASN A 79 -2.39 -5.14 -5.17
CA ASN A 79 -1.63 -4.19 -4.36
C ASN A 79 -0.60 -4.97 -3.54
N ALA A 80 0.70 -4.76 -3.80
CA ALA A 80 1.78 -5.48 -3.14
C ALA A 80 1.74 -5.36 -1.60
N ASN A 81 1.32 -4.21 -1.06
CA ASN A 81 1.19 -4.01 0.38
C ASN A 81 0.05 -4.87 0.96
N LYS A 82 -1.06 -5.02 0.23
CA LYS A 82 -2.19 -5.86 0.65
C LYS A 82 -1.88 -7.36 0.55
N CYS A 83 -1.15 -7.78 -0.44
CA CYS A 83 -0.65 -9.16 -0.53
C CYS A 83 0.35 -9.44 0.61
N MET A 84 1.31 -8.54 0.79
CA MET A 84 2.36 -8.69 1.81
C MET A 84 1.80 -8.72 3.24
N VAL A 85 0.78 -7.91 3.58
CA VAL A 85 0.23 -7.92 4.95
C VAL A 85 -0.47 -9.22 5.27
N ARG A 86 -1.10 -9.87 4.30
CA ARG A 86 -1.75 -11.18 4.47
C ARG A 86 -0.70 -12.23 4.82
N PHE A 87 0.37 -12.30 4.05
CA PHE A 87 1.53 -13.16 4.30
C PHE A 87 2.16 -12.90 5.68
N VAL A 88 2.48 -11.63 6.00
CA VAL A 88 3.12 -11.26 7.27
C VAL A 88 2.27 -11.67 8.46
N ARG A 89 0.95 -11.49 8.38
CA ARG A 89 0.02 -11.88 9.43
C ARG A 89 0.05 -13.39 9.70
N GLU A 90 0.09 -14.19 8.66
CA GLU A 90 0.20 -15.64 8.77
C GLU A 90 1.56 -16.08 9.32
N ALA A 91 2.65 -15.50 8.81
CA ALA A 91 4.00 -15.78 9.33
C ALA A 91 4.14 -15.44 10.81
N ILE A 92 3.50 -14.38 11.31
CA ILE A 92 3.46 -14.03 12.73
C ILE A 92 2.70 -15.09 13.52
N SER A 93 1.52 -15.51 13.04
CA SER A 93 0.65 -16.41 13.79
C SER A 93 1.13 -17.86 13.80
N GLU A 94 1.76 -18.34 12.72
CA GLU A 94 2.11 -19.74 12.52
C GLU A 94 3.59 -20.04 12.80
N LEU A 95 4.47 -19.02 12.66
CA LEU A 95 5.92 -19.24 12.69
C LEU A 95 6.64 -18.38 13.73
N ASP A 96 5.91 -17.74 14.64
CA ASP A 96 6.47 -16.81 15.64
C ASP A 96 7.35 -15.72 15.00
N ALA A 97 7.03 -15.32 13.76
CA ALA A 97 7.79 -14.30 13.06
C ALA A 97 7.61 -12.91 13.69
N ARG A 98 8.65 -12.10 13.63
CA ARG A 98 8.67 -10.73 14.15
C ARG A 98 9.07 -9.77 13.04
N LEU A 99 8.39 -8.64 12.98
CA LEU A 99 8.69 -7.59 12.00
C LEU A 99 9.91 -6.77 12.44
N ALA A 100 10.93 -6.68 11.58
CA ALA A 100 12.04 -5.78 11.78
C ALA A 100 11.93 -4.53 10.89
N SER A 101 11.50 -4.69 9.62
CA SER A 101 11.26 -3.56 8.73
C SER A 101 10.27 -3.89 7.63
N TRP A 102 9.66 -2.85 7.05
CA TRP A 102 8.77 -2.94 5.89
C TRP A 102 9.01 -1.76 4.96
N GLN A 103 9.15 -2.05 3.67
CA GLN A 103 9.21 -1.06 2.61
C GLN A 103 8.29 -1.50 1.47
N GLY A 104 7.21 -0.78 1.23
CA GLY A 104 6.26 -1.11 0.16
C GLY A 104 5.75 0.11 -0.57
N GLY A 105 5.76 0.04 -1.91
CA GLY A 105 5.39 1.16 -2.76
C GLY A 105 6.35 2.35 -2.70
N ASN A 106 6.21 3.29 -3.62
CA ASN A 106 7.08 4.47 -3.72
C ASN A 106 6.37 5.75 -4.15
N MET A 107 5.13 5.68 -4.63
CA MET A 107 4.35 6.83 -5.08
C MET A 107 2.91 6.74 -4.57
N ARG A 108 2.36 7.85 -4.06
CA ARG A 108 0.99 7.90 -3.54
C ARG A 108 -0.08 7.61 -4.59
N ASN A 109 0.15 8.04 -5.81
CA ASN A 109 -0.80 7.91 -6.92
C ASN A 109 -0.59 6.66 -7.77
N ALA A 110 0.25 5.74 -7.34
CA ALA A 110 0.47 4.45 -8.00
C ALA A 110 0.03 3.29 -7.11
N ILE A 111 -0.58 2.26 -7.71
CA ILE A 111 -0.82 0.98 -7.06
C ILE A 111 0.53 0.33 -6.82
N PRO A 112 0.88 -0.06 -5.59
CA PRO A 112 2.16 -0.68 -5.28
C PRO A 112 2.38 -1.97 -6.06
N PHE A 113 3.46 -2.04 -6.83
CA PHE A 113 3.84 -3.22 -7.62
C PHE A 113 4.92 -4.07 -6.96
N GLN A 114 5.44 -3.61 -5.81
CA GLN A 114 6.43 -4.32 -5.01
C GLN A 114 6.34 -3.95 -3.53
N ALA A 115 6.72 -4.91 -2.68
CA ALA A 115 6.88 -4.73 -1.24
C ALA A 115 7.98 -5.66 -0.72
N GLU A 116 8.71 -5.21 0.30
CA GLU A 116 9.75 -5.98 0.99
C GLU A 116 9.52 -5.90 2.50
N VAL A 117 9.73 -7.00 3.19
CA VAL A 117 9.75 -7.06 4.65
C VAL A 117 10.98 -7.80 5.13
N VAL A 118 11.51 -7.39 6.28
CA VAL A 118 12.49 -8.18 7.01
C VAL A 118 11.80 -8.74 8.24
N LEU A 119 11.81 -10.06 8.33
CA LEU A 119 11.27 -10.80 9.47
C LEU A 119 12.41 -11.48 10.22
N THR A 120 12.28 -11.54 11.54
CA THR A 120 13.12 -12.40 12.41
C THR A 120 12.24 -13.51 12.96
N LEU A 121 12.79 -14.70 13.11
CA LEU A 121 12.04 -15.87 13.57
C LEU A 121 13.00 -16.94 14.11
N PRO A 122 12.51 -17.90 14.92
CA PRO A 122 13.29 -19.05 15.34
C PRO A 122 13.91 -19.79 14.15
N LYS A 123 15.19 -20.17 14.24
CA LYS A 123 15.94 -20.82 13.14
C LYS A 123 15.28 -22.08 12.62
N GLU A 124 14.63 -22.84 13.48
CA GLU A 124 13.87 -24.03 13.13
C GLU A 124 12.67 -23.78 12.21
N ASN A 125 12.16 -22.54 12.18
CA ASN A 125 10.99 -22.18 11.37
C ASN A 125 11.36 -21.63 9.98
N ILE A 126 12.65 -21.54 9.64
CA ILE A 126 13.10 -21.02 8.33
C ILE A 126 12.59 -21.86 7.15
N GLU A 127 12.60 -23.20 7.27
CA GLU A 127 12.10 -24.08 6.23
C GLU A 127 10.60 -23.89 6.02
N ALA A 128 9.83 -23.84 7.10
CA ALA A 128 8.40 -23.57 7.06
C ALA A 128 8.07 -22.17 6.49
N LEU A 129 8.91 -21.16 6.74
CA LEU A 129 8.76 -19.85 6.11
C LEU A 129 8.97 -19.91 4.58
N ASN A 130 9.95 -20.68 4.12
CA ASN A 130 10.17 -20.84 2.68
C ASN A 130 8.98 -21.56 2.01
N ASP A 131 8.41 -22.58 2.65
CA ASP A 131 7.21 -23.26 2.18
C ASP A 131 6.02 -22.28 2.15
N LEU A 132 5.80 -21.50 3.20
CA LEU A 132 4.76 -20.48 3.25
C LEU A 132 4.92 -19.42 2.14
N VAL A 133 6.15 -19.01 1.84
CA VAL A 133 6.42 -18.08 0.73
C VAL A 133 6.05 -18.70 -0.63
N ALA A 134 6.33 -19.99 -0.83
CA ALA A 134 5.96 -20.70 -2.05
C ALA A 134 4.45 -20.81 -2.19
N ASP A 135 3.74 -21.18 -1.12
CA ASP A 135 2.28 -21.28 -1.10
C ASP A 135 1.62 -19.92 -1.40
N TRP A 136 2.10 -18.86 -0.77
CA TRP A 136 1.60 -17.49 -1.02
C TRP A 136 1.88 -17.00 -2.44
N LYS A 137 2.99 -17.42 -3.06
CA LYS A 137 3.25 -17.12 -4.47
C LYS A 137 2.17 -17.73 -5.35
N ASP A 138 1.87 -19.01 -5.13
CA ASP A 138 0.86 -19.72 -5.92
C ASP A 138 -0.53 -19.12 -5.67
N GLU A 139 -0.89 -18.81 -4.43
CA GLU A 139 -2.15 -18.14 -4.08
C GLU A 139 -2.31 -16.77 -4.77
N ILE A 140 -1.26 -15.93 -4.78
CA ILE A 140 -1.29 -14.64 -5.46
C ILE A 140 -1.45 -14.82 -6.98
N CYS A 141 -0.76 -15.81 -7.56
CA CYS A 141 -0.89 -16.11 -8.98
C CYS A 141 -2.31 -16.56 -9.33
N ASP A 142 -2.92 -17.41 -8.52
CA ASP A 142 -4.29 -17.90 -8.73
C ASP A 142 -5.33 -16.78 -8.54
N GLU A 143 -5.19 -15.99 -7.46
CA GLU A 143 -6.13 -14.89 -7.15
C GLU A 143 -6.18 -13.83 -8.26
N PHE A 144 -5.04 -13.56 -8.88
CA PHE A 144 -4.91 -12.50 -9.90
C PHE A 144 -4.74 -13.05 -11.33
N GLU A 145 -5.10 -14.32 -11.55
CA GLU A 145 -5.09 -14.93 -12.89
C GLU A 145 -5.95 -14.10 -13.88
N GLY A 146 -5.39 -13.81 -15.05
CA GLY A 146 -6.05 -13.00 -16.09
C GLY A 146 -6.03 -11.48 -15.82
N ILE A 147 -5.60 -11.04 -14.64
CA ILE A 147 -5.42 -9.61 -14.31
C ILE A 147 -3.93 -9.27 -14.32
N GLU A 148 -3.13 -9.99 -13.56
CA GLU A 148 -1.67 -9.84 -13.52
C GLU A 148 -0.98 -10.69 -14.61
N THR A 149 0.31 -10.41 -14.87
CA THR A 149 1.16 -11.28 -15.67
C THR A 149 1.88 -12.22 -14.71
N THR A 150 1.24 -13.36 -14.42
CA THR A 150 1.65 -14.26 -13.33
C THR A 150 3.07 -14.79 -13.47
N GLU A 151 3.58 -14.90 -14.71
CA GLU A 151 4.96 -15.30 -15.00
C GLU A 151 6.01 -14.28 -14.52
N ASN A 152 5.59 -13.01 -14.32
CA ASN A 152 6.47 -11.95 -13.84
C ASN A 152 6.45 -11.83 -12.31
N ILE A 153 5.49 -12.47 -11.65
CA ILE A 153 5.36 -12.38 -10.19
C ILE A 153 6.49 -13.17 -9.54
N GLU A 154 7.31 -12.46 -8.80
CA GLU A 154 8.34 -13.05 -7.96
C GLU A 154 7.96 -12.82 -6.49
N PHE A 155 7.78 -13.91 -5.75
CA PHE A 155 7.63 -13.88 -4.30
C PHE A 155 8.64 -14.86 -3.73
N PHE A 156 9.61 -14.36 -2.98
CA PHE A 156 10.75 -15.15 -2.54
C PHE A 156 11.34 -14.62 -1.23
N ALA A 157 12.08 -15.49 -0.55
CA ALA A 157 12.77 -15.22 0.70
C ALA A 157 14.29 -15.35 0.53
N GLU A 158 15.03 -14.46 1.19
CA GLU A 158 16.49 -14.46 1.24
C GLU A 158 16.97 -14.33 2.68
N ASN A 159 17.90 -15.18 3.10
CA ASN A 159 18.56 -15.01 4.40
C ASN A 159 19.36 -13.71 4.42
N VAL A 160 19.19 -12.92 5.47
CA VAL A 160 19.93 -11.66 5.67
C VAL A 160 20.59 -11.64 7.04
N GLU A 161 21.49 -10.67 7.24
CA GLU A 161 22.08 -10.44 8.57
C GLU A 161 20.95 -10.09 9.56
N THR A 162 20.93 -10.77 10.70
CA THR A 162 19.92 -10.53 11.74
C THR A 162 20.05 -9.10 12.28
N PRO A 163 19.01 -8.26 12.14
CA PRO A 163 19.02 -6.91 12.66
C PRO A 163 19.10 -6.95 14.20
N LYS A 164 19.78 -5.96 14.78
CA LYS A 164 19.92 -5.88 16.24
C LYS A 164 18.61 -5.52 16.94
N MET A 165 17.74 -4.86 16.23
CA MET A 165 16.50 -4.28 16.75
C MET A 165 15.34 -4.67 15.86
N GLN A 166 14.14 -4.78 16.46
CA GLN A 166 12.90 -5.11 15.78
C GLN A 166 11.72 -4.36 16.38
N VAL A 167 10.57 -4.41 15.72
CA VAL A 167 9.32 -3.82 16.19
C VAL A 167 8.82 -4.57 17.44
N PRO A 168 8.42 -3.88 18.53
CA PRO A 168 7.77 -4.53 19.68
C PRO A 168 6.53 -5.32 19.26
N ALA A 169 6.25 -6.48 19.89
CA ALA A 169 5.14 -7.37 19.54
C ALA A 169 3.81 -6.63 19.48
N GLU A 170 3.44 -5.90 20.53
CA GLU A 170 2.19 -5.16 20.60
C GLU A 170 2.06 -4.11 19.49
N ILE A 171 3.14 -3.42 19.17
CA ILE A 171 3.17 -2.43 18.07
C ILE A 171 3.05 -3.14 16.72
N GLN A 172 3.74 -4.26 16.54
CA GLN A 172 3.65 -5.10 15.34
C GLN A 172 2.21 -5.54 15.09
N ASP A 173 1.56 -6.13 16.10
CA ASP A 173 0.22 -6.68 15.98
C ASP A 173 -0.79 -5.56 15.61
N ASN A 174 -0.71 -4.43 16.29
CA ASN A 174 -1.56 -3.27 16.00
C ASN A 174 -1.31 -2.71 14.58
N LEU A 175 -0.05 -2.58 14.14
CA LEU A 175 0.30 -2.10 12.80
C LEU A 175 -0.19 -3.07 11.72
N VAL A 176 0.06 -4.37 11.90
CA VAL A 176 -0.34 -5.40 10.93
C VAL A 176 -1.85 -5.47 10.82
N ASP A 177 -2.59 -5.46 11.93
CA ASP A 177 -4.05 -5.46 11.92
C ASP A 177 -4.63 -4.18 11.30
N ALA A 178 -4.07 -3.01 11.60
CA ALA A 178 -4.50 -1.76 10.96
C ALA A 178 -4.23 -1.75 9.45
N ILE A 179 -3.06 -2.20 8.99
CA ILE A 179 -2.72 -2.31 7.57
C ILE A 179 -3.63 -3.35 6.88
N TYR A 180 -3.91 -4.46 7.54
CA TYR A 180 -4.81 -5.50 7.04
C TYR A 180 -6.24 -4.98 6.87
N ALA A 181 -6.78 -4.30 7.89
CA ALA A 181 -8.13 -3.75 7.89
C ALA A 181 -8.30 -2.50 7.01
N CYS A 182 -7.20 -1.78 6.72
CA CYS A 182 -7.22 -0.58 5.89
C CYS A 182 -7.83 -0.88 4.51
N HIS A 183 -8.84 -0.10 4.13
CA HIS A 183 -9.48 -0.25 2.82
C HIS A 183 -8.50 0.09 1.68
N ASP A 184 -8.55 -0.71 0.61
CA ASP A 184 -7.80 -0.51 -0.63
C ASP A 184 -8.70 -0.87 -1.82
N GLY A 185 -8.59 -0.15 -2.93
CA GLY A 185 -9.40 -0.37 -4.11
C GLY A 185 -10.66 0.50 -4.18
N VAL A 186 -11.66 0.03 -4.92
CA VAL A 186 -12.94 0.73 -5.14
C VAL A 186 -13.86 0.56 -3.95
N LEU A 187 -14.26 1.68 -3.33
CA LEU A 187 -15.32 1.70 -2.31
C LEU A 187 -16.70 1.83 -2.95
N ARG A 188 -16.82 2.64 -4.01
CA ARG A 188 -18.10 2.92 -4.66
C ARG A 188 -17.92 3.27 -6.13
N MET A 189 -18.77 2.68 -6.97
CA MET A 189 -18.96 3.07 -8.37
C MET A 189 -19.98 4.21 -8.48
N ALA A 190 -19.83 5.08 -9.47
CA ALA A 190 -20.74 6.20 -9.70
C ALA A 190 -22.12 5.69 -10.19
N PRO A 191 -23.22 5.91 -9.43
CA PRO A 191 -24.51 5.38 -9.83
C PRO A 191 -25.08 5.95 -11.13
N SER A 192 -24.72 7.21 -11.43
CA SER A 192 -25.20 7.92 -12.62
C SER A 192 -24.28 7.78 -13.84
N MET A 193 -23.08 7.18 -13.68
CA MET A 193 -22.09 7.02 -14.75
C MET A 193 -21.52 5.60 -14.73
N PRO A 194 -22.15 4.64 -15.40
CA PRO A 194 -21.68 3.25 -15.42
C PRO A 194 -20.22 3.14 -15.85
N GLY A 195 -19.44 2.34 -15.15
CA GLY A 195 -18.01 2.12 -15.40
C GLY A 195 -17.08 3.16 -14.75
N ILE A 196 -17.60 4.24 -14.19
CA ILE A 196 -16.80 5.27 -13.52
C ILE A 196 -16.74 4.99 -12.02
N VAL A 197 -15.52 5.06 -11.47
CA VAL A 197 -15.29 4.98 -10.02
C VAL A 197 -15.69 6.31 -9.39
N GLU A 198 -16.58 6.27 -8.39
CA GLU A 198 -16.91 7.44 -7.59
C GLU A 198 -15.90 7.64 -6.45
N THR A 199 -15.64 6.57 -5.70
CA THR A 199 -14.82 6.64 -4.49
C THR A 199 -13.88 5.44 -4.40
N SER A 200 -12.62 5.69 -4.14
CA SER A 200 -11.57 4.67 -4.00
C SER A 200 -10.47 5.11 -3.06
N SER A 201 -9.70 4.15 -2.57
CA SER A 201 -8.44 4.38 -1.86
C SER A 201 -7.32 3.51 -2.41
N ASN A 202 -6.10 3.96 -2.20
CA ASN A 202 -4.89 3.22 -2.54
C ASN A 202 -3.96 3.23 -1.32
N LEU A 203 -3.70 2.06 -0.75
CA LEU A 203 -2.67 1.85 0.27
C LEU A 203 -1.30 1.89 -0.40
N ALA A 204 -0.80 3.11 -0.58
CA ALA A 204 0.26 3.42 -1.52
C ALA A 204 1.66 3.11 -1.01
N ILE A 205 1.98 3.53 0.21
CA ILE A 205 3.35 3.43 0.74
C ILE A 205 3.29 2.96 2.18
N ILE A 206 4.13 1.99 2.51
CA ILE A 206 4.42 1.56 3.88
C ILE A 206 5.92 1.67 4.10
N GLU A 207 6.30 2.39 5.15
CA GLU A 207 7.69 2.54 5.59
C GLU A 207 7.75 2.29 7.10
N ILE A 208 8.35 1.16 7.52
CA ILE A 208 8.51 0.79 8.93
C ILE A 208 9.98 0.42 9.15
N SER A 209 10.70 1.22 9.92
CA SER A 209 12.09 0.95 10.29
C SER A 209 12.60 1.96 11.31
N GLY A 210 13.61 1.59 12.10
CA GLY A 210 14.34 2.53 12.95
C GLY A 210 13.46 3.25 13.98
N GLY A 211 12.45 2.56 14.54
CA GLY A 211 11.55 3.13 15.53
C GLY A 211 10.48 4.05 14.96
N LYS A 212 10.24 4.01 13.66
CA LYS A 212 9.22 4.82 12.98
C LYS A 212 8.37 3.98 12.03
N ALA A 213 7.10 4.27 11.98
CA ALA A 213 6.19 3.77 10.95
C ALA A 213 5.52 4.94 10.25
N ALA A 214 5.40 4.85 8.93
CA ALA A 214 4.64 5.78 8.10
C ALA A 214 3.85 5.02 7.04
N ILE A 215 2.53 5.13 7.08
CA ILE A 215 1.60 4.53 6.12
C ILE A 215 0.93 5.67 5.36
N LYS A 216 1.06 5.67 4.02
CA LYS A 216 0.57 6.74 3.16
C LYS A 216 -0.51 6.18 2.22
N ILE A 217 -1.67 6.79 2.27
CA ILE A 217 -2.87 6.39 1.53
C ILE A 217 -3.33 7.58 0.70
N LEU A 218 -3.76 7.33 -0.53
CA LEU A 218 -4.45 8.32 -1.34
C LEU A 218 -5.90 7.89 -1.51
N ALA A 219 -6.82 8.67 -0.96
CA ALA A 219 -8.26 8.51 -1.20
C ALA A 219 -8.73 9.49 -2.28
N ARG A 220 -9.65 9.04 -3.13
CA ARG A 220 -10.24 9.83 -4.21
C ARG A 220 -11.77 9.71 -4.20
N SER A 221 -12.46 10.79 -4.49
CA SER A 221 -13.90 10.74 -4.74
C SER A 221 -14.35 11.93 -5.59
N SER A 222 -15.34 11.71 -6.45
CA SER A 222 -16.08 12.79 -7.11
C SER A 222 -17.15 13.41 -6.19
N HIS A 223 -17.34 12.86 -4.98
CA HIS A 223 -18.30 13.30 -4.00
C HIS A 223 -17.60 13.67 -2.68
N GLU A 224 -17.68 14.94 -2.26
CA GLU A 224 -16.96 15.45 -1.07
C GLU A 224 -17.28 14.67 0.20
N TYR A 225 -18.56 14.35 0.44
CA TYR A 225 -18.97 13.59 1.61
C TYR A 225 -18.29 12.20 1.67
N TYR A 226 -18.27 11.46 0.56
CA TYR A 226 -17.63 10.14 0.52
C TYR A 226 -16.10 10.21 0.60
N LYS A 227 -15.49 11.27 0.07
CA LYS A 227 -14.06 11.52 0.27
C LYS A 227 -13.72 11.66 1.76
N MET A 228 -14.48 12.49 2.47
CA MET A 228 -14.29 12.68 3.91
C MET A 228 -14.67 11.45 4.73
N TYR A 229 -15.74 10.75 4.36
CA TYR A 229 -16.11 9.48 5.00
C TYR A 229 -14.98 8.45 4.91
N LEU A 230 -14.38 8.28 3.72
CA LEU A 230 -13.26 7.36 3.52
C LEU A 230 -12.04 7.80 4.33
N ALA A 231 -11.74 9.11 4.37
CA ALA A 231 -10.64 9.64 5.18
C ALA A 231 -10.83 9.35 6.68
N THR A 232 -12.03 9.58 7.20
CA THR A 232 -12.36 9.30 8.62
C THR A 232 -12.32 7.79 8.92
N MET A 233 -12.71 6.94 7.97
CA MET A 233 -12.60 5.49 8.11
C MET A 233 -11.13 5.06 8.26
N MET A 234 -10.22 5.63 7.44
CA MET A 234 -8.77 5.39 7.56
C MET A 234 -8.23 5.92 8.90
N GLU A 235 -8.61 7.13 9.29
CA GLU A 235 -8.23 7.71 10.58
C GLU A 235 -8.67 6.80 11.73
N SER A 236 -9.89 6.29 11.69
CA SER A 236 -10.40 5.36 12.71
C SER A 236 -9.61 4.05 12.73
N CYS A 237 -9.19 3.55 11.57
CA CYS A 237 -8.41 2.32 11.43
C CYS A 237 -7.01 2.44 12.09
N PHE A 238 -6.36 3.59 11.97
CA PHE A 238 -5.01 3.80 12.49
C PHE A 238 -4.95 4.48 13.88
N ASN A 239 -6.08 4.84 14.46
CA ASN A 239 -6.18 5.39 15.83
C ASN A 239 -6.63 4.34 16.88
N MET A 240 -6.72 3.06 16.51
CA MET A 240 -7.08 1.96 17.42
C MET A 240 -5.91 1.53 18.29
#